data_2d8ff560c523c55ec6a0e1623ef427a9
#
_entry.id   2d8ff560c523c55ec6a0e1623ef427a9
#
_cell.length_a   1.000
_cell.length_b   1.000
_cell.length_c   1.000
_cell.angle_alpha   90.00
_cell.angle_beta   90.00
_cell.angle_gamma   90.00
#
_symmetry.space_group_name_H-M   'P 1'
#
loop_
_entity.id
_entity.type
_entity.pdbx_description
1 polymer ?
#
loop_
_entity_poly.entity_id
_entity_poly.type
_entity_poly.pdbx_seq_one_letter_code
_entity_poly.pdbx_strand_id
1 'polypeptide(L)' 'MTFPLINKIYLFNNEETIVWEQDLFRKVYLRTVPKNGESVYYTVNWWKFMRKAKYIKDVSQLTETY' A
#
# COMPACT_ATOMS: atom_id res chain seq x y z
N MET A 1 -7.73 3.20 16.97
CA MET A 1 -6.53 3.03 16.16
C MET A 1 -6.87 2.52 14.77
N THR A 2 -6.28 3.11 13.77
CA THR A 2 -6.61 2.79 12.39
C THR A 2 -5.51 1.95 11.78
N PHE A 3 -5.88 0.81 11.22
CA PHE A 3 -4.94 0.01 10.47
C PHE A 3 -4.88 0.50 9.02
N PRO A 4 -3.79 0.23 8.32
CA PRO A 4 -3.77 0.48 6.89
C PRO A 4 -4.93 -0.26 6.25
N LEU A 5 -5.66 0.44 5.43
CA LEU A 5 -6.83 -0.17 4.79
C LEU A 5 -6.40 -0.87 3.52
N ILE A 6 -6.93 -2.07 3.34
CA ILE A 6 -6.66 -2.85 2.15
C ILE A 6 -7.27 -2.14 0.94
N ASN A 7 -6.60 -2.25 -0.19
CA ASN A 7 -6.99 -1.62 -1.45
C ASN A 7 -6.90 -0.11 -1.44
N LYS A 8 -5.92 0.40 -0.70
CA LYS A 8 -5.64 1.83 -0.71
C LYS A 8 -4.19 2.05 -1.13
N ILE A 9 -3.94 3.20 -1.71
CA ILE A 9 -2.62 3.55 -2.20
C ILE A 9 -2.00 4.54 -1.24
N TYR A 10 -0.76 4.25 -0.86
CA TYR A 10 0.00 5.11 0.04
C TYR A 10 1.34 5.46 -0.60
N LEU A 11 1.83 6.64 -0.29
CA LEU A 11 3.20 6.99 -0.62
C LEU A 11 4.09 6.48 0.51
N PHE A 12 4.96 5.53 0.19
CA PHE A 12 5.85 4.91 1.15
C PHE A 12 7.22 4.76 0.52
N ASN A 13 8.26 5.26 1.18
CA ASN A 13 9.62 5.27 0.65
C ASN A 13 9.70 5.95 -0.72
N ASN A 14 8.99 7.06 -0.87
CA ASN A 14 8.96 7.83 -2.11
C ASN A 14 8.40 7.06 -3.29
N GLU A 15 7.57 6.06 -3.00
CA GLU A 15 7.01 5.24 -4.05
C GLU A 15 5.54 4.96 -3.73
N GLU A 16 4.69 4.98 -4.75
CA GLU A 16 3.29 4.65 -4.58
C GLU A 16 3.17 3.14 -4.38
N THR A 17 2.53 2.77 -3.27
CA THR A 17 2.37 1.37 -2.91
C THR A 17 0.92 1.08 -2.58
N ILE A 18 0.49 -0.13 -2.86
CA ILE A 18 -0.86 -0.60 -2.58
C ILE A 18 -0.80 -1.58 -1.43
N VAL A 19 -1.64 -1.38 -0.43
CA VAL A 19 -1.81 -2.34 0.64
C VAL A 19 -2.81 -3.38 0.14
N TRP A 20 -2.36 -4.62 -0.03
CA TRP A 20 -3.25 -5.65 -0.56
C TRP A 20 -3.61 -6.72 0.46
N GLU A 21 -2.88 -6.80 1.58
CA GLU A 21 -3.16 -7.77 2.62
C GLU A 21 -2.57 -7.29 3.94
N GLN A 22 -3.07 -7.84 5.03
CA GLN A 22 -2.61 -7.49 6.37
C GLN A 22 -2.82 -8.73 7.23
N ASP A 23 -1.78 -9.15 7.95
CA ASP A 23 -1.91 -10.36 8.73
C ASP A 23 -2.12 -10.04 10.22
N LEU A 24 -2.36 -11.10 10.99
CA LEU A 24 -2.65 -10.98 12.42
C LEU A 24 -1.42 -10.59 13.25
N PHE A 25 -0.24 -10.68 12.66
CA PHE A 25 1.01 -10.37 13.35
C PHE A 25 1.49 -8.97 13.05
N ARG A 26 0.59 -8.12 12.60
CA ARG A 26 0.86 -6.71 12.34
C ARG A 26 1.87 -6.48 11.23
N LYS A 27 1.84 -7.34 10.25
CA LYS A 27 2.60 -7.13 9.03
C LYS A 27 1.67 -6.68 7.93
N VAL A 28 2.16 -5.73 7.16
CA VAL A 28 1.40 -5.17 6.04
C VAL A 28 2.05 -5.65 4.76
N TYR A 29 1.24 -6.22 3.88
CA TYR A 29 1.70 -6.75 2.61
C TYR A 29 1.48 -5.70 1.54
N LEU A 30 2.56 -5.31 0.90
CA LEU A 30 2.56 -4.19 -0.04
C LEU A 30 2.99 -4.65 -1.42
N ARG A 31 2.49 -3.93 -2.42
CA ARG A 31 3.05 -4.03 -3.75
C ARG A 31 3.12 -2.64 -4.34
N THR A 32 4.14 -2.39 -5.15
CA THR A 32 4.26 -1.10 -5.79
C THR A 32 3.24 -0.97 -6.90
N VAL A 33 2.79 0.25 -7.15
CA VAL A 33 1.92 0.50 -8.29
C VAL A 33 2.70 0.16 -9.56
N PRO A 34 2.12 -0.64 -10.47
CA PRO A 34 2.84 -1.09 -11.63
C PRO A 34 3.40 0.06 -12.46
N LYS A 35 4.67 -0.07 -12.79
CA LYS A 35 5.33 0.81 -13.75
C LYS A 35 5.93 -0.09 -14.79
N ASN A 36 5.65 0.18 -16.05
CA ASN A 36 6.13 -0.67 -17.14
C ASN A 36 5.70 -2.13 -16.98
N GLY A 37 4.55 -2.32 -16.33
CA GLY A 37 4.01 -3.66 -16.16
C GLY A 37 4.59 -4.48 -15.03
N GLU A 38 5.42 -3.90 -14.20
CA GLU A 38 6.07 -4.62 -13.11
C GLU A 38 5.70 -4.05 -11.75
N SER A 39 5.53 -4.93 -10.77
CA SER A 39 5.30 -4.55 -9.38
C SER A 39 6.26 -5.33 -8.50
N VAL A 40 6.72 -4.68 -7.43
CA VAL A 40 7.54 -5.34 -6.42
C VAL A 40 6.67 -5.61 -5.21
N TYR A 41 6.71 -6.84 -4.72
CA TYR A 41 5.94 -7.25 -3.55
C TYR A 41 6.86 -7.35 -2.34
N TYR A 42 6.41 -6.84 -1.20
CA TYR A 42 7.20 -6.92 0.02
C TYR A 42 6.30 -6.71 1.24
N THR A 43 6.85 -6.96 2.41
CA THR A 43 6.12 -6.77 3.66
C THR A 43 6.89 -5.84 4.58
N VAL A 44 6.15 -5.10 5.40
CA VAL A 44 6.76 -4.26 6.43
C VAL A 44 5.93 -4.39 7.70
N ASN A 45 6.54 -4.02 8.82
CA ASN A 45 5.81 -3.96 10.09
C ASN A 45 4.77 -2.86 10.02
N TRP A 46 3.61 -3.14 10.62
CA TRP A 46 2.50 -2.21 10.63
C TRP A 46 2.88 -0.83 11.17
N TRP A 47 3.56 -0.80 12.32
CA TRP A 47 3.91 0.48 12.93
C TRP A 47 4.87 1.29 12.08
N LYS A 48 5.77 0.62 11.39
CA LYS A 48 6.71 1.29 10.51
C LYS A 48 6.00 1.88 9.31
N PHE A 49 5.04 1.14 8.78
CA PHE A 49 4.25 1.61 7.65
C PHE A 49 3.42 2.83 8.04
N MET A 50 2.70 2.73 9.16
CA MET A 50 1.83 3.83 9.60
C MET A 50 2.61 5.11 9.90
N ARG A 51 3.86 4.95 10.29
CA ARG A 51 4.68 6.09 10.66
C ARG A 51 5.17 6.86 9.43
N LYS A 52 5.41 6.17 8.33
CA LYS A 52 6.04 6.76 7.16
C LYS A 52 5.14 6.90 5.96
N ALA A 53 4.09 6.11 5.90
CA ALA A 53 3.22 6.11 4.73
C ALA A 53 2.23 7.25 4.77
N LYS A 54 1.92 7.80 3.61
CA LYS A 54 0.91 8.83 3.47
C LYS A 54 -0.16 8.35 2.51
N TYR A 55 -1.40 8.44 2.93
CA TYR A 55 -2.51 8.04 2.09
C TYR A 55 -2.61 8.95 0.86
N ILE A 56 -2.83 8.36 -0.29
CA ILE A 56 -3.00 9.09 -1.54
C ILE A 56 -4.43 8.97 -2.02
N LYS A 57 -4.87 7.75 -2.31
CA LYS A 57 -6.22 7.53 -2.86
C LYS A 57 -6.56 6.05 -2.78
N ASP A 58 -7.81 5.73 -3.06
CA ASP A 58 -8.26 4.35 -3.12
C ASP A 58 -7.88 3.71 -4.45
N VAL A 59 -7.67 2.40 -4.44
CA VAL A 59 -7.38 1.66 -5.66
C VAL A 59 -8.52 1.80 -6.67
N SER A 60 -9.75 1.88 -6.18
CA SER A 60 -10.89 2.04 -7.06
C SER A 60 -10.80 3.29 -7.93
N GLN A 61 -10.09 4.30 -7.48
CA GLN A 61 -9.90 5.52 -8.25
C GLN A 61 -8.95 5.33 -9.41
N LEU A 62 -8.09 4.30 -9.33
CA LEU A 62 -7.25 3.95 -10.46
C LEU A 62 -8.05 3.30 -11.57
N THR A 63 -9.00 2.46 -11.20
CA THR A 63 -9.77 1.72 -12.19
C THR A 63 -10.70 2.62 -12.98
N GLU A 64 -11.03 3.77 -12.45
CA GLU A 64 -11.89 4.72 -13.14
C GLU A 64 -11.22 5.36 -14.35
N THR A 65 -9.92 5.21 -14.45
CA THR A 65 -9.19 5.81 -15.56
C THR A 65 -9.13 4.94 -16.80
N TYR A 66 -9.66 3.75 -16.72
CA TYR A 66 -9.65 2.81 -17.85
C TYR A 66 -10.72 3.13 -18.88
#